data_88d1e418decfba48d9a19c565d16733c
#
_entry.id   88d1e418decfba48d9a19c565d16733c
#
_cell.length_a   1.000
_cell.length_b   1.000
_cell.length_c   1.000
_cell.angle_alpha   90.00
_cell.angle_beta   90.00
_cell.angle_gamma   90.00
#
_symmetry.space_group_name_H-M   'P 1'
#
loop_
_entity.id
_entity.type
_entity.pdbx_description
1 polymer ?
#
loop_
_entity_poly.entity_id
_entity_poly.type
_entity_poly.pdbx_seq_one_letter_code
_entity_poly.pdbx_strand_id
1 'polypeptide(L)'
;MPSRPSAAAVNTRSRPWLLALGAVALTMASLLAGWWLGQRSPEQKPVDRSRLELEQQAIRLRAELNRGQASEGQQQRLLQLLLALDDKAEATALLERMADQQPQRWSLRLMLAELRRDQKDPTGAEREVRQLLNLRPELLEALQLMALIQLEQGRGAEAEALLTKAYQKASRKKEKEQTLAIGLLLADLHQRRGQLKAAEGLYKQLSATEPEDPRPLLGQALMRQQQGQTRQALELLDRARRLKPNQPDPRLDEVAAAWGLEPLRRARGGKPPKEASPGVQPAQGQEPPGPPGP
;
A
#
# COMPACT_ATOMS: atom_id res chain seq x y z
N MET A 1 93.66 -54.47 -2.06
CA MET A 1 92.84 -53.88 -3.15
C MET A 1 91.42 -53.78 -2.65
N PRO A 2 90.91 -52.56 -2.40
CA PRO A 2 89.54 -52.45 -1.92
C PRO A 2 88.62 -52.05 -3.08
N SER A 3 87.51 -52.70 -3.15
CA SER A 3 86.38 -52.51 -4.07
C SER A 3 85.54 -51.30 -3.63
N ARG A 4 85.27 -50.43 -4.57
CA ARG A 4 84.39 -49.22 -4.43
C ARG A 4 82.90 -49.64 -4.36
N PRO A 5 82.10 -49.00 -3.51
CA PRO A 5 80.65 -49.16 -3.58
C PRO A 5 80.05 -48.22 -4.62
N SER A 6 79.14 -48.74 -5.41
CA SER A 6 78.37 -48.06 -6.42
C SER A 6 77.33 -47.07 -5.82
N ALA A 7 77.32 -45.89 -6.27
CA ALA A 7 76.33 -44.88 -5.91
C ALA A 7 74.96 -45.12 -6.58
N ALA A 8 73.95 -45.44 -5.78
CA ALA A 8 72.56 -45.52 -6.25
C ALA A 8 71.99 -44.12 -6.54
N ALA A 9 71.68 -43.91 -7.82
CA ALA A 9 70.97 -42.68 -8.25
C ALA A 9 69.53 -42.66 -7.73
N VAL A 10 69.23 -41.69 -6.91
CA VAL A 10 67.87 -41.39 -6.44
C VAL A 10 67.10 -40.70 -7.59
N ASN A 11 66.22 -41.44 -8.20
CA ASN A 11 65.35 -40.93 -9.31
C ASN A 11 64.18 -40.13 -8.71
N THR A 12 64.33 -38.83 -8.51
CA THR A 12 63.24 -37.92 -8.12
C THR A 12 62.41 -37.57 -9.36
N ARG A 13 61.50 -38.48 -9.75
CA ARG A 13 60.44 -38.10 -10.66
C ARG A 13 59.46 -37.17 -9.92
N SER A 14 59.66 -35.87 -10.08
CA SER A 14 58.69 -34.85 -9.70
C SER A 14 57.36 -35.08 -10.42
N ARG A 15 56.34 -35.49 -9.70
CA ARG A 15 55.00 -35.70 -10.22
C ARG A 15 54.30 -34.35 -10.37
N PRO A 16 54.25 -33.73 -11.57
CA PRO A 16 53.71 -32.37 -11.77
C PRO A 16 52.22 -32.23 -11.38
N TRP A 17 51.50 -33.32 -11.33
CA TRP A 17 50.09 -33.35 -10.94
C TRP A 17 49.87 -33.05 -9.44
N LEU A 18 50.83 -33.37 -8.56
CA LEU A 18 50.74 -33.03 -7.13
C LEU A 18 50.91 -31.53 -6.89
N LEU A 19 51.71 -30.82 -7.72
CA LEU A 19 51.84 -29.36 -7.68
C LEU A 19 50.58 -28.68 -8.22
N ALA A 20 49.94 -29.28 -9.25
CA ALA A 20 48.66 -28.78 -9.78
C ALA A 20 47.52 -28.92 -8.76
N LEU A 21 47.44 -30.05 -8.05
CA LEU A 21 46.47 -30.26 -6.95
C LEU A 21 46.68 -29.29 -5.79
N GLY A 22 47.94 -29.01 -5.42
CA GLY A 22 48.27 -28.03 -4.40
C GLY A 22 47.84 -26.57 -4.78
N ALA A 23 48.04 -26.22 -6.04
CA ALA A 23 47.63 -24.91 -6.55
C ALA A 23 46.09 -24.76 -6.57
N VAL A 24 45.33 -25.79 -6.98
CA VAL A 24 43.87 -25.80 -6.96
C VAL A 24 43.32 -25.77 -5.53
N ALA A 25 43.92 -26.46 -4.60
CA ALA A 25 43.58 -26.43 -3.17
C ALA A 25 43.81 -25.04 -2.55
N LEU A 26 44.89 -24.37 -2.89
CA LEU A 26 45.20 -23.01 -2.42
C LEU A 26 44.21 -21.94 -3.00
N THR A 27 43.82 -22.08 -4.25
CA THR A 27 42.82 -21.15 -4.86
C THR A 27 41.43 -21.40 -4.28
N MET A 28 41.03 -22.62 -4.03
CA MET A 28 39.77 -22.94 -3.36
C MET A 28 39.77 -22.44 -1.90
N ALA A 29 40.86 -22.60 -1.18
CA ALA A 29 40.98 -22.09 0.19
C ALA A 29 40.91 -20.57 0.26
N SER A 30 41.52 -19.85 -0.69
CA SER A 30 41.41 -18.39 -0.76
C SER A 30 40.04 -17.89 -1.16
N LEU A 31 39.31 -18.60 -2.05
CA LEU A 31 37.92 -18.29 -2.39
C LEU A 31 36.97 -18.54 -1.21
N LEU A 32 37.14 -19.65 -0.50
CA LEU A 32 36.36 -19.96 0.71
C LEU A 32 36.64 -18.98 1.86
N ALA A 33 37.90 -18.58 2.05
CA ALA A 33 38.26 -17.57 3.02
C ALA A 33 37.72 -16.18 2.64
N GLY A 34 37.74 -15.80 1.36
CA GLY A 34 37.14 -14.57 0.86
C GLY A 34 35.63 -14.56 1.02
N TRP A 35 34.95 -15.68 0.73
CA TRP A 35 33.51 -15.82 0.93
C TRP A 35 33.13 -15.80 2.43
N TRP A 36 33.90 -16.46 3.28
CA TRP A 36 33.67 -16.48 4.73
C TRP A 36 33.96 -15.11 5.40
N LEU A 37 34.98 -14.38 4.96
CA LEU A 37 35.24 -12.99 5.37
C LEU A 37 34.17 -12.02 4.85
N GLY A 38 33.69 -12.23 3.63
CA GLY A 38 32.58 -11.46 3.06
C GLY A 38 31.26 -11.64 3.81
N GLN A 39 30.98 -12.87 4.32
CA GLN A 39 29.80 -13.13 5.16
C GLN A 39 29.93 -12.58 6.59
N ARG A 40 31.13 -12.32 7.07
CA ARG A 40 31.39 -11.74 8.40
C ARG A 40 31.51 -10.22 8.41
N SER A 41 31.55 -9.59 7.26
CA SER A 41 31.33 -8.14 7.21
C SER A 41 29.91 -7.90 7.74
N PRO A 42 29.72 -7.32 8.93
CA PRO A 42 28.42 -6.81 9.28
C PRO A 42 28.08 -5.88 8.11
N GLU A 43 26.98 -6.14 7.40
CA GLU A 43 26.41 -5.15 6.52
C GLU A 43 26.22 -3.90 7.38
N GLN A 44 27.20 -3.02 7.33
CA GLN A 44 27.00 -1.64 7.69
C GLN A 44 26.02 -1.17 6.62
N LYS A 45 24.70 -1.36 6.90
CA LYS A 45 23.66 -0.66 6.17
C LYS A 45 24.16 0.76 6.08
N PRO A 46 24.31 1.33 4.87
CA PRO A 46 24.76 2.71 4.75
C PRO A 46 23.87 3.50 5.70
N VAL A 47 24.50 4.11 6.71
CA VAL A 47 23.77 4.93 7.69
C VAL A 47 23.01 5.92 6.84
N ASP A 48 21.72 5.76 6.78
CA ASP A 48 20.88 6.51 5.87
C ASP A 48 20.96 7.96 6.36
N ARG A 49 21.78 8.78 5.66
CA ARG A 49 22.01 10.19 6.03
C ARG A 49 20.69 10.91 6.23
N SER A 50 19.69 10.55 5.41
CA SER A 50 18.33 11.05 5.53
C SER A 50 17.71 10.71 6.89
N ARG A 51 17.93 9.52 7.41
CA ARG A 51 17.42 9.10 8.72
C ARG A 51 18.09 9.88 9.86
N LEU A 52 19.42 10.08 9.81
CA LEU A 52 20.12 10.89 10.81
C LEU A 52 19.65 12.34 10.83
N GLU A 53 19.38 12.92 9.66
CA GLU A 53 18.83 14.26 9.55
C GLU A 53 17.44 14.36 10.16
N LEU A 54 16.57 13.37 9.93
CA LEU A 54 15.24 13.30 10.55
C LEU A 54 15.34 13.18 12.08
N GLU A 55 16.22 12.32 12.58
CA GLU A 55 16.48 12.15 14.01
C GLU A 55 16.96 13.45 14.66
N GLN A 56 17.91 14.17 14.04
CA GLN A 56 18.38 15.47 14.54
C GLN A 56 17.26 16.52 14.57
N GLN A 57 16.42 16.57 13.54
CA GLN A 57 15.25 17.48 13.51
C GLN A 57 14.26 17.13 14.63
N ALA A 58 13.98 15.83 14.84
CA ALA A 58 13.11 15.38 15.91
C ALA A 58 13.64 15.77 17.30
N ILE A 59 14.97 15.60 17.55
CA ILE A 59 15.60 15.99 18.81
C ILE A 59 15.41 17.49 19.09
N ARG A 60 15.61 18.36 18.10
CA ARG A 60 15.42 19.81 18.27
C ARG A 60 13.97 20.15 18.63
N LEU A 61 13.01 19.60 17.90
CA LEU A 61 11.58 19.86 18.14
C LEU A 61 11.11 19.29 19.48
N ARG A 62 11.63 18.14 19.93
CA ARG A 62 11.41 17.61 21.27
C ARG A 62 11.88 18.59 22.36
N ALA A 63 13.03 19.18 22.18
CA ALA A 63 13.55 20.16 23.14
C ALA A 63 12.65 21.40 23.23
N GLU A 64 12.13 21.89 22.13
CA GLU A 64 11.17 23.02 22.08
C GLU A 64 9.84 22.64 22.71
N LEU A 65 9.32 21.44 22.44
CA LEU A 65 8.10 20.92 23.03
C LEU A 65 8.20 20.82 24.56
N ASN A 66 9.33 20.30 25.06
CA ASN A 66 9.58 20.15 26.50
C ASN A 66 9.72 21.48 27.25
N ARG A 67 10.12 22.55 26.54
CA ARG A 67 10.14 23.92 27.09
C ARG A 67 8.76 24.60 27.04
N GLY A 68 7.74 23.95 26.48
CA GLY A 68 6.44 24.56 26.26
C GLY A 68 6.40 25.64 25.17
N GLN A 69 7.44 25.69 24.31
CA GLN A 69 7.61 26.72 23.28
C GLN A 69 7.21 26.23 21.88
N ALA A 70 6.88 24.95 21.73
CA ALA A 70 6.53 24.41 20.44
C ALA A 70 5.15 24.90 19.95
N SER A 71 5.14 25.56 18.81
CA SER A 71 3.92 25.92 18.11
C SER A 71 3.17 24.67 17.58
N GLU A 72 1.88 24.82 17.24
CA GLU A 72 1.11 23.70 16.64
C GLU A 72 1.78 23.14 15.38
N GLY A 73 2.34 23.99 14.51
CA GLY A 73 3.06 23.54 13.32
C GLY A 73 4.30 22.72 13.65
N GLN A 74 5.01 23.08 14.71
CA GLN A 74 6.18 22.34 15.19
C GLN A 74 5.77 20.98 15.81
N GLN A 75 4.66 20.92 16.54
CA GLN A 75 4.10 19.68 17.06
C GLN A 75 3.69 18.74 15.90
N GLN A 76 3.02 19.28 14.86
CA GLN A 76 2.67 18.51 13.67
C GLN A 76 3.92 18.02 12.93
N ARG A 77 4.95 18.86 12.81
CA ARG A 77 6.20 18.46 12.17
C ARG A 77 6.91 17.37 12.98
N LEU A 78 6.95 17.48 14.30
CA LEU A 78 7.49 16.44 15.16
C LEU A 78 6.72 15.12 14.99
N LEU A 79 5.40 15.16 14.95
CA LEU A 79 4.57 13.98 14.72
C LEU A 79 4.93 13.30 13.38
N GLN A 80 5.07 14.07 12.29
CA GLN A 80 5.47 13.52 10.99
C GLN A 80 6.85 12.84 11.05
N LEU A 81 7.81 13.46 11.75
CA LEU A 81 9.14 12.89 11.92
C LEU A 81 9.12 11.59 12.73
N LEU A 82 8.35 11.56 13.83
CA LEU A 82 8.19 10.36 14.66
C LEU A 82 7.59 9.20 13.88
N LEU A 83 6.57 9.46 13.05
CA LEU A 83 5.97 8.45 12.18
C LEU A 83 6.95 7.98 11.09
N ALA A 84 7.73 8.89 10.50
CA ALA A 84 8.76 8.55 9.51
C ALA A 84 9.90 7.73 10.11
N LEU A 85 10.22 7.94 11.39
CA LEU A 85 11.22 7.20 12.15
C LEU A 85 10.68 5.88 12.75
N ASP A 86 9.39 5.60 12.57
CA ASP A 86 8.66 4.47 13.18
C ASP A 86 8.65 4.50 14.73
N ASP A 87 8.82 5.69 15.32
CA ASP A 87 8.70 5.91 16.78
C ASP A 87 7.21 6.07 17.15
N LYS A 88 6.49 4.96 17.05
CA LYS A 88 5.05 4.92 17.28
C LYS A 88 4.67 5.25 18.73
N ALA A 89 5.53 4.90 19.67
CA ALA A 89 5.24 5.15 21.10
C ALA A 89 5.20 6.64 21.39
N GLU A 90 6.21 7.40 20.95
CA GLU A 90 6.26 8.84 21.16
C GLU A 90 5.23 9.57 20.30
N ALA A 91 5.01 9.11 19.05
CA ALA A 91 3.95 9.63 18.19
C ALA A 91 2.57 9.53 18.86
N THR A 92 2.26 8.39 19.51
CA THR A 92 1.02 8.20 20.27
C THR A 92 0.90 9.17 21.43
N ALA A 93 1.95 9.31 22.24
CA ALA A 93 1.96 10.23 23.38
C ALA A 93 1.81 11.71 22.95
N LEU A 94 2.42 12.07 21.82
CA LEU A 94 2.28 13.41 21.24
C LEU A 94 0.86 13.65 20.73
N LEU A 95 0.30 12.70 19.97
CA LEU A 95 -1.06 12.76 19.43
C LEU A 95 -2.11 12.86 20.56
N GLU A 96 -1.94 12.09 21.64
CA GLU A 96 -2.84 12.13 22.79
C GLU A 96 -2.88 13.55 23.38
N ARG A 97 -1.72 14.15 23.66
CA ARG A 97 -1.63 15.54 24.13
C ARG A 97 -2.27 16.53 23.16
N MET A 98 -1.98 16.41 21.85
CA MET A 98 -2.56 17.30 20.85
C MET A 98 -4.08 17.15 20.74
N ALA A 99 -4.61 15.93 20.83
CA ALA A 99 -6.04 15.66 20.76
C ALA A 99 -6.78 16.18 22.01
N ASP A 100 -6.15 16.12 23.19
CA ASP A 100 -6.72 16.62 24.43
C ASP A 100 -6.69 18.16 24.51
N GLN A 101 -5.63 18.78 23.98
CA GLN A 101 -5.52 20.25 23.88
C GLN A 101 -6.47 20.84 22.82
N GLN A 102 -6.80 20.08 21.79
CA GLN A 102 -7.58 20.52 20.64
C GLN A 102 -8.78 19.57 20.34
N PRO A 103 -9.76 19.46 21.26
CA PRO A 103 -10.86 18.50 21.13
C PRO A 103 -11.76 18.76 19.91
N GLN A 104 -11.73 19.98 19.36
CA GLN A 104 -12.47 20.34 18.13
C GLN A 104 -11.85 19.72 16.88
N ARG A 105 -10.56 19.39 16.91
CA ARG A 105 -9.84 18.76 15.81
C ARG A 105 -9.98 17.24 15.90
N TRP A 106 -11.17 16.76 15.57
CA TRP A 106 -11.53 15.33 15.62
C TRP A 106 -10.55 14.43 14.85
N SER A 107 -9.90 14.95 13.79
CA SER A 107 -8.92 14.20 13.00
C SER A 107 -7.69 13.76 13.81
N LEU A 108 -7.29 14.52 14.86
CA LEU A 108 -6.19 14.11 15.73
C LEU A 108 -6.55 12.87 16.53
N ARG A 109 -7.78 12.84 17.07
CA ARG A 109 -8.27 11.68 17.84
C ARG A 109 -8.51 10.47 16.96
N LEU A 110 -8.95 10.68 15.70
CA LEU A 110 -9.06 9.60 14.72
C LEU A 110 -7.68 8.99 14.40
N MET A 111 -6.69 9.85 14.14
CA MET A 111 -5.30 9.42 13.90
C MET A 111 -4.70 8.68 15.11
N LEU A 112 -5.00 9.14 16.33
CA LEU A 112 -4.59 8.46 17.56
C LEU A 112 -5.20 7.05 17.65
N ALA A 113 -6.48 6.91 17.32
CA ALA A 113 -7.15 5.61 17.29
C ALA A 113 -6.55 4.67 16.25
N GLU A 114 -6.27 5.15 15.03
CA GLU A 114 -5.60 4.38 13.99
C GLU A 114 -4.21 3.91 14.42
N LEU A 115 -3.43 4.80 15.03
CA LEU A 115 -2.08 4.49 15.50
C LEU A 115 -2.10 3.45 16.63
N ARG A 116 -3.05 3.56 17.57
CA ARG A 116 -3.24 2.55 18.64
C ARG A 116 -3.64 1.20 18.08
N ARG A 117 -4.54 1.17 17.07
CA ARG A 117 -4.91 -0.07 16.38
C ARG A 117 -3.70 -0.72 15.69
N ASP A 118 -2.88 0.08 15.01
CA ASP A 118 -1.65 -0.40 14.36
C ASP A 118 -0.63 -0.97 15.38
N GLN A 119 -0.57 -0.40 16.58
CA GLN A 119 0.23 -0.89 17.71
C GLN A 119 -0.37 -2.12 18.43
N LYS A 120 -1.45 -2.69 17.90
CA LYS A 120 -2.15 -3.82 18.53
C LYS A 120 -2.77 -3.49 19.89
N ASP A 121 -3.16 -2.23 20.10
CA ASP A 121 -4.00 -1.76 21.22
C ASP A 121 -5.43 -1.47 20.74
N PRO A 122 -6.23 -2.51 20.45
CA PRO A 122 -7.60 -2.31 19.97
C PRO A 122 -8.51 -1.70 21.06
N THR A 123 -8.22 -1.93 22.31
CA THR A 123 -9.00 -1.36 23.44
C THR A 123 -8.80 0.15 23.53
N GLY A 124 -7.55 0.61 23.44
CA GLY A 124 -7.24 2.03 23.38
C GLY A 124 -7.81 2.69 22.14
N ALA A 125 -7.68 2.05 20.97
CA ALA A 125 -8.26 2.54 19.73
C ALA A 125 -9.78 2.70 19.83
N GLU A 126 -10.48 1.68 20.33
CA GLU A 126 -11.94 1.72 20.53
C GLU A 126 -12.38 2.85 21.48
N ARG A 127 -11.62 3.10 22.55
CA ARG A 127 -11.89 4.19 23.48
C ARG A 127 -11.87 5.55 22.76
N GLU A 128 -10.86 5.81 21.94
CA GLU A 128 -10.75 7.07 21.20
C GLU A 128 -11.90 7.24 20.20
N VAL A 129 -12.21 6.18 19.44
CA VAL A 129 -13.32 6.21 18.47
C VAL A 129 -14.67 6.40 19.19
N ARG A 130 -14.86 5.77 20.34
CA ARG A 130 -16.09 5.95 21.13
C ARG A 130 -16.27 7.39 21.59
N GLN A 131 -15.21 8.07 21.99
CA GLN A 131 -15.26 9.49 22.33
C GLN A 131 -15.64 10.34 21.10
N LEU A 132 -15.12 10.03 19.92
CA LEU A 132 -15.51 10.71 18.68
C LEU A 132 -16.98 10.50 18.36
N LEU A 133 -17.47 9.27 18.45
CA LEU A 133 -18.87 8.93 18.17
C LEU A 133 -19.84 9.53 19.20
N ASN A 134 -19.41 9.76 20.43
CA ASN A 134 -20.23 10.48 21.43
C ASN A 134 -20.42 11.95 21.05
N LEU A 135 -19.39 12.59 20.49
CA LEU A 135 -19.45 13.99 20.04
C LEU A 135 -20.07 14.13 18.64
N ARG A 136 -19.78 13.18 17.77
CA ARG A 136 -20.19 13.17 16.35
C ARG A 136 -20.68 11.77 15.96
N PRO A 137 -21.92 11.39 16.32
CA PRO A 137 -22.44 10.02 16.14
C PRO A 137 -22.53 9.55 14.68
N GLU A 138 -22.43 10.47 13.74
CA GLU A 138 -22.60 10.22 12.32
C GLU A 138 -21.30 10.45 11.52
N LEU A 139 -20.16 10.61 12.23
CA LEU A 139 -18.86 10.77 11.60
C LEU A 139 -18.48 9.44 10.90
N LEU A 140 -18.48 9.45 9.57
CA LEU A 140 -18.31 8.25 8.75
C LEU A 140 -16.99 7.53 9.03
N GLU A 141 -15.91 8.29 9.14
CA GLU A 141 -14.56 7.78 9.39
C GLU A 141 -14.48 7.08 10.76
N ALA A 142 -15.15 7.64 11.77
CA ALA A 142 -15.21 7.02 13.09
C ALA A 142 -16.09 5.75 13.11
N LEU A 143 -17.21 5.76 12.39
CA LEU A 143 -18.04 4.57 12.21
C LEU A 143 -17.30 3.46 11.49
N GLN A 144 -16.57 3.80 10.43
CA GLN A 144 -15.74 2.86 9.68
C GLN A 144 -14.64 2.24 10.54
N LEU A 145 -13.90 3.08 11.28
CA LEU A 145 -12.81 2.62 12.13
C LEU A 145 -13.34 1.75 13.29
N MET A 146 -14.48 2.12 13.91
CA MET A 146 -15.11 1.31 14.94
C MET A 146 -15.53 -0.06 14.41
N ALA A 147 -16.20 -0.09 13.25
CA ALA A 147 -16.61 -1.34 12.61
C ALA A 147 -15.40 -2.23 12.28
N LEU A 148 -14.30 -1.65 11.82
CA LEU A 148 -13.07 -2.37 11.52
C LEU A 148 -12.44 -2.98 12.80
N ILE A 149 -12.31 -2.19 13.87
CA ILE A 149 -11.79 -2.66 15.18
C ILE A 149 -12.65 -3.82 15.70
N GLN A 150 -13.97 -3.68 15.64
CA GLN A 150 -14.89 -4.72 16.09
C GLN A 150 -14.81 -5.99 15.25
N LEU A 151 -14.64 -5.86 13.92
CA LEU A 151 -14.42 -7.01 13.04
C LEU A 151 -13.12 -7.75 13.36
N GLU A 152 -12.03 -7.02 13.55
CA GLU A 152 -10.70 -7.58 13.90
C GLU A 152 -10.73 -8.35 15.23
N GLN A 153 -11.63 -7.95 16.14
CA GLN A 153 -11.86 -8.62 17.42
C GLN A 153 -12.92 -9.72 17.37
N GLY A 154 -13.44 -10.07 16.18
CA GLY A 154 -14.51 -11.07 16.05
C GLY A 154 -15.90 -10.58 16.47
N ARG A 155 -16.07 -9.31 16.84
CA ARG A 155 -17.32 -8.68 17.29
C ARG A 155 -18.15 -8.10 16.13
N GLY A 156 -18.21 -8.82 15.01
CA GLY A 156 -18.90 -8.34 13.81
C GLY A 156 -20.40 -8.06 13.98
N ALA A 157 -21.07 -8.69 14.96
CA ALA A 157 -22.47 -8.40 15.25
C ALA A 157 -22.65 -7.01 15.89
N GLU A 158 -21.69 -6.56 16.71
CA GLU A 158 -21.71 -5.21 17.30
C GLU A 158 -21.48 -4.14 16.23
N ALA A 159 -20.54 -4.40 15.32
CA ALA A 159 -20.30 -3.52 14.16
C ALA A 159 -21.56 -3.37 13.29
N GLU A 160 -22.27 -4.47 13.02
CA GLU A 160 -23.53 -4.44 12.27
C GLU A 160 -24.62 -3.64 13.00
N ALA A 161 -24.79 -3.86 14.30
CA ALA A 161 -25.77 -3.10 15.10
C ALA A 161 -25.46 -1.61 15.13
N LEU A 162 -24.17 -1.23 15.27
CA LEU A 162 -23.71 0.16 15.21
C LEU A 162 -24.07 0.82 13.89
N LEU A 163 -23.64 0.20 12.77
CA LEU A 163 -23.86 0.76 11.44
C LEU A 163 -25.34 0.77 11.04
N THR A 164 -26.12 -0.25 11.42
CA THR A 164 -27.57 -0.29 11.20
C THR A 164 -28.26 0.86 11.91
N LYS A 165 -27.90 1.12 13.16
CA LYS A 165 -28.45 2.25 13.93
C LYS A 165 -28.12 3.59 13.31
N ALA A 166 -26.84 3.78 12.86
CA ALA A 166 -26.41 4.99 12.21
C ALA A 166 -27.15 5.19 10.85
N TYR A 167 -27.27 4.13 10.04
CA TYR A 167 -28.00 4.13 8.77
C TYR A 167 -29.48 4.53 8.94
N GLN A 168 -30.15 3.91 9.89
CA GLN A 168 -31.56 4.23 10.18
C GLN A 168 -31.74 5.68 10.64
N LYS A 169 -30.81 6.19 11.43
CA LYS A 169 -30.83 7.59 11.91
C LYS A 169 -30.67 8.57 10.76
N ALA A 170 -29.64 8.38 9.89
CA ALA A 170 -29.41 9.20 8.72
C ALA A 170 -30.60 9.18 7.75
N SER A 171 -31.19 7.99 7.50
CA SER A 171 -32.36 7.80 6.65
C SER A 171 -33.60 8.55 7.18
N ARG A 172 -33.84 8.52 8.51
CA ARG A 172 -34.94 9.28 9.12
C ARG A 172 -34.78 10.78 9.00
N LYS A 173 -33.55 11.26 9.04
CA LYS A 173 -33.23 12.69 8.85
C LYS A 173 -33.28 13.13 7.38
N LYS A 174 -33.40 12.17 6.45
CA LYS A 174 -33.37 12.38 5.00
C LYS A 174 -32.04 12.99 4.51
N GLU A 175 -30.95 12.72 5.20
CA GLU A 175 -29.59 13.10 4.83
C GLU A 175 -29.07 12.14 3.75
N LYS A 176 -29.38 12.40 2.49
CA LYS A 176 -29.16 11.49 1.36
C LYS A 176 -27.72 10.99 1.26
N GLU A 177 -26.78 11.92 1.17
CA GLU A 177 -25.35 11.58 1.03
C GLU A 177 -24.84 10.73 2.21
N GLN A 178 -25.21 11.12 3.42
CA GLN A 178 -24.80 10.40 4.62
C GLN A 178 -25.47 9.01 4.72
N THR A 179 -26.76 8.92 4.37
CA THR A 179 -27.49 7.65 4.29
C THR A 179 -26.81 6.72 3.30
N LEU A 180 -26.45 7.23 2.12
CA LEU A 180 -25.76 6.46 1.10
C LEU A 180 -24.39 6.00 1.59
N ALA A 181 -23.58 6.90 2.16
CA ALA A 181 -22.23 6.58 2.63
C ALA A 181 -22.25 5.51 3.75
N ILE A 182 -23.13 5.67 4.76
CA ILE A 182 -23.26 4.68 5.84
C ILE A 182 -23.86 3.38 5.32
N GLY A 183 -24.81 3.43 4.38
CA GLY A 183 -25.39 2.25 3.74
C GLY A 183 -24.36 1.45 2.96
N LEU A 184 -23.46 2.09 2.23
CA LEU A 184 -22.34 1.45 1.55
C LEU A 184 -21.39 0.77 2.54
N LEU A 185 -21.09 1.44 3.66
CA LEU A 185 -20.25 0.87 4.71
C LEU A 185 -20.90 -0.35 5.36
N LEU A 186 -22.23 -0.32 5.60
CA LEU A 186 -22.97 -1.46 6.13
C LEU A 186 -23.02 -2.63 5.13
N ALA A 187 -23.17 -2.34 3.84
CA ALA A 187 -23.13 -3.36 2.79
C ALA A 187 -21.74 -4.04 2.69
N ASP A 188 -20.66 -3.26 2.78
CA ASP A 188 -19.29 -3.80 2.83
C ASP A 188 -19.08 -4.68 4.09
N LEU A 189 -19.59 -4.24 5.25
CA LEU A 189 -19.57 -5.05 6.48
C LEU A 189 -20.28 -6.39 6.29
N HIS A 190 -21.49 -6.40 5.72
CA HIS A 190 -22.22 -7.64 5.41
C HIS A 190 -21.41 -8.55 4.49
N GLN A 191 -20.77 -7.99 3.46
CA GLN A 191 -19.93 -8.74 2.54
C GLN A 191 -18.73 -9.39 3.25
N ARG A 192 -18.01 -8.65 4.09
CA ARG A 192 -16.87 -9.15 4.90
C ARG A 192 -17.28 -10.25 5.88
N ARG A 193 -18.53 -10.21 6.36
CA ARG A 193 -19.10 -11.25 7.23
C ARG A 193 -19.69 -12.44 6.47
N GLY A 194 -19.60 -12.48 5.14
CA GLY A 194 -20.15 -13.54 4.31
C GLY A 194 -21.69 -13.48 4.16
N GLN A 195 -22.33 -12.42 4.62
CA GLN A 195 -23.79 -12.19 4.52
C GLN A 195 -24.13 -11.62 3.13
N LEU A 196 -23.76 -12.34 2.08
CA LEU A 196 -23.79 -11.84 0.70
C LEU A 196 -25.18 -11.42 0.22
N LYS A 197 -26.25 -12.12 0.66
CA LYS A 197 -27.63 -11.75 0.31
C LYS A 197 -28.04 -10.41 0.92
N ALA A 198 -27.64 -10.15 2.17
CA ALA A 198 -27.91 -8.88 2.84
C ALA A 198 -27.15 -7.72 2.17
N ALA A 199 -25.84 -7.93 1.86
CA ALA A 199 -25.04 -6.96 1.11
C ALA A 199 -25.64 -6.62 -0.24
N GLU A 200 -26.03 -7.64 -1.03
CA GLU A 200 -26.66 -7.46 -2.34
C GLU A 200 -27.99 -6.70 -2.25
N GLY A 201 -28.83 -7.07 -1.28
CA GLY A 201 -30.11 -6.40 -1.04
C GLY A 201 -29.92 -4.91 -0.72
N LEU A 202 -28.97 -4.59 0.13
CA LEU A 202 -28.67 -3.21 0.52
C LEU A 202 -28.08 -2.41 -0.65
N TYR A 203 -27.14 -2.95 -1.42
CA TYR A 203 -26.64 -2.29 -2.62
C TYR A 203 -27.73 -2.00 -3.64
N LYS A 204 -28.65 -2.95 -3.87
CA LYS A 204 -29.82 -2.75 -4.75
C LYS A 204 -30.73 -1.64 -4.24
N GLN A 205 -31.02 -1.62 -2.95
CA GLN A 205 -31.82 -0.57 -2.31
C GLN A 205 -31.17 0.80 -2.49
N LEU A 206 -29.86 0.92 -2.24
CA LEU A 206 -29.11 2.17 -2.42
C LEU A 206 -29.11 2.62 -3.88
N SER A 207 -28.93 1.71 -4.84
CA SER A 207 -29.02 2.03 -6.28
C SER A 207 -30.43 2.50 -6.69
N ALA A 208 -31.47 2.01 -6.05
CA ALA A 208 -32.84 2.45 -6.34
C ALA A 208 -33.15 3.80 -5.71
N THR A 209 -32.60 4.10 -4.52
CA THR A 209 -32.81 5.36 -3.81
C THR A 209 -32.00 6.52 -4.44
N GLU A 210 -30.76 6.23 -4.86
CA GLU A 210 -29.85 7.19 -5.51
C GLU A 210 -29.40 6.64 -6.88
N PRO A 211 -30.30 6.71 -7.90
CA PRO A 211 -30.08 6.06 -9.19
C PRO A 211 -28.94 6.67 -10.03
N GLU A 212 -28.56 7.91 -9.74
CA GLU A 212 -27.45 8.62 -10.42
C GLU A 212 -26.10 8.39 -9.76
N ASP A 213 -26.06 7.73 -8.61
CA ASP A 213 -24.81 7.48 -7.91
C ASP A 213 -24.19 6.14 -8.33
N PRO A 214 -22.94 6.14 -8.83
CA PRO A 214 -22.30 4.90 -9.30
C PRO A 214 -21.78 4.01 -8.17
N ARG A 215 -21.61 4.53 -6.94
CA ARG A 215 -20.97 3.82 -5.82
C ARG A 215 -21.68 2.49 -5.45
N PRO A 216 -23.01 2.40 -5.38
CA PRO A 216 -23.68 1.14 -5.09
C PRO A 216 -23.46 0.08 -6.18
N LEU A 217 -23.45 0.49 -7.46
CA LEU A 217 -23.16 -0.41 -8.58
C LEU A 217 -21.71 -0.89 -8.54
N LEU A 218 -20.78 -0.02 -8.19
CA LEU A 218 -19.37 -0.39 -7.99
C LEU A 218 -19.22 -1.42 -6.86
N GLY A 219 -19.89 -1.20 -5.72
CA GLY A 219 -19.90 -2.16 -4.61
C GLY A 219 -20.42 -3.54 -5.03
N GLN A 220 -21.54 -3.57 -5.79
CA GLN A 220 -22.06 -4.83 -6.37
C GLN A 220 -21.05 -5.47 -7.33
N ALA A 221 -20.39 -4.68 -8.18
CA ALA A 221 -19.39 -5.18 -9.13
C ALA A 221 -18.20 -5.83 -8.40
N LEU A 222 -17.66 -5.17 -7.37
CA LEU A 222 -16.60 -5.72 -6.54
C LEU A 222 -17.01 -7.02 -5.85
N MET A 223 -18.21 -7.07 -5.29
CA MET A 223 -18.76 -8.28 -4.68
C MET A 223 -18.88 -9.43 -5.69
N ARG A 224 -19.38 -9.17 -6.90
CA ARG A 224 -19.49 -10.20 -7.97
C ARG A 224 -18.11 -10.68 -8.43
N GLN A 225 -17.13 -9.78 -8.51
CA GLN A 225 -15.75 -10.15 -8.86
C GLN A 225 -15.12 -11.07 -7.82
N GLN A 226 -15.32 -10.80 -6.53
CA GLN A 226 -14.85 -11.68 -5.44
C GLN A 226 -15.51 -13.07 -5.47
N GLN A 227 -16.73 -13.18 -5.99
CA GLN A 227 -17.44 -14.44 -6.20
C GLN A 227 -17.01 -15.18 -7.49
N GLY A 228 -16.03 -14.64 -8.25
CA GLY A 228 -15.62 -15.19 -9.55
C GLY A 228 -16.62 -14.92 -10.69
N GLN A 229 -17.66 -14.13 -10.46
CA GLN A 229 -18.71 -13.81 -11.43
C GLN A 229 -18.29 -12.61 -12.30
N THR A 230 -17.15 -12.71 -12.95
CA THR A 230 -16.50 -11.61 -13.69
C THR A 230 -17.40 -10.96 -14.73
N ARG A 231 -18.21 -11.75 -15.47
CA ARG A 231 -19.12 -11.18 -16.47
C ARG A 231 -20.15 -10.23 -15.85
N GLN A 232 -20.78 -10.63 -14.74
CA GLN A 232 -21.77 -9.80 -14.03
C GLN A 232 -21.10 -8.56 -13.42
N ALA A 233 -19.88 -8.72 -12.89
CA ALA A 233 -19.10 -7.61 -12.36
C ALA A 233 -18.84 -6.54 -13.44
N LEU A 234 -18.49 -6.97 -14.67
CA LEU A 234 -18.27 -6.11 -15.82
C LEU A 234 -19.54 -5.35 -16.25
N GLU A 235 -20.67 -6.05 -16.31
CA GLU A 235 -21.96 -5.45 -16.66
C GLU A 235 -22.34 -4.35 -15.66
N LEU A 236 -22.11 -4.58 -14.37
CA LEU A 236 -22.36 -3.59 -13.32
C LEU A 236 -21.40 -2.39 -13.41
N LEU A 237 -20.12 -2.63 -13.69
CA LEU A 237 -19.13 -1.59 -13.86
C LEU A 237 -19.46 -0.70 -15.08
N ASP A 238 -19.86 -1.31 -16.20
CA ASP A 238 -20.30 -0.58 -17.39
C ASP A 238 -21.55 0.28 -17.11
N ARG A 239 -22.47 -0.22 -16.29
CA ARG A 239 -23.64 0.56 -15.85
C ARG A 239 -23.22 1.74 -14.99
N ALA A 240 -22.33 1.54 -14.02
CA ALA A 240 -21.82 2.60 -13.16
C ALA A 240 -21.14 3.73 -13.98
N ARG A 241 -20.37 3.37 -15.01
CA ARG A 241 -19.71 4.34 -15.90
C ARG A 241 -20.71 5.16 -16.72
N ARG A 242 -21.80 4.55 -17.14
CA ARG A 242 -22.84 5.24 -17.94
C ARG A 242 -23.64 6.27 -17.14
N LEU A 243 -23.63 6.21 -15.81
CA LEU A 243 -24.35 7.20 -14.99
C LEU A 243 -23.71 8.60 -15.06
N LYS A 244 -22.39 8.69 -15.21
CA LYS A 244 -21.66 9.96 -15.31
C LYS A 244 -20.68 9.96 -16.48
N PRO A 245 -21.15 9.95 -17.74
CA PRO A 245 -20.29 9.80 -18.90
C PRO A 245 -19.31 10.99 -19.09
N ASN A 246 -19.68 12.17 -18.64
CA ASN A 246 -18.90 13.41 -18.77
C ASN A 246 -17.99 13.69 -17.56
N GLN A 247 -18.08 12.89 -16.51
CA GLN A 247 -17.25 12.96 -15.32
C GLN A 247 -16.65 11.59 -15.06
N PRO A 248 -15.54 11.22 -15.73
CA PRO A 248 -14.89 9.94 -15.51
C PRO A 248 -14.46 9.85 -14.04
N ASP A 249 -14.90 8.80 -13.37
CA ASP A 249 -14.45 8.51 -12.00
C ASP A 249 -13.16 7.67 -12.10
N PRO A 250 -12.01 8.22 -11.67
CA PRO A 250 -10.73 7.50 -11.73
C PRO A 250 -10.77 6.13 -11.05
N ARG A 251 -11.60 5.98 -10.00
CA ARG A 251 -11.76 4.70 -9.28
C ARG A 251 -12.36 3.62 -10.15
N LEU A 252 -13.34 3.97 -11.01
CA LEU A 252 -13.94 3.03 -11.95
C LEU A 252 -12.93 2.59 -13.01
N ASP A 253 -12.05 3.50 -13.42
CA ASP A 253 -11.00 3.22 -14.40
C ASP A 253 -9.86 2.37 -13.80
N GLU A 254 -9.45 2.65 -12.57
CA GLU A 254 -8.49 1.84 -11.81
C GLU A 254 -8.99 0.41 -11.61
N VAL A 255 -10.24 0.24 -11.19
CA VAL A 255 -10.88 -1.09 -11.02
C VAL A 255 -10.92 -1.82 -12.36
N ALA A 256 -11.28 -1.14 -13.44
CA ALA A 256 -11.31 -1.73 -14.78
C ALA A 256 -9.91 -2.15 -15.26
N ALA A 257 -8.90 -1.33 -15.03
CA ALA A 257 -7.51 -1.64 -15.36
C ALA A 257 -7.00 -2.82 -14.54
N ALA A 258 -7.23 -2.82 -13.22
CA ALA A 258 -6.85 -3.90 -12.32
C ALA A 258 -7.47 -5.27 -12.72
N TRP A 259 -8.65 -5.26 -13.33
CA TRP A 259 -9.31 -6.49 -13.79
C TRP A 259 -8.89 -6.92 -15.20
N GLY A 260 -7.91 -6.25 -15.82
CA GLY A 260 -7.41 -6.60 -17.16
C GLY A 260 -8.43 -6.38 -18.28
N LEU A 261 -9.35 -5.40 -18.13
CA LEU A 261 -10.50 -5.19 -19.02
C LEU A 261 -10.19 -4.40 -20.29
N GLU A 262 -9.00 -3.91 -20.46
CA GLU A 262 -8.56 -3.23 -21.69
C GLU A 262 -8.86 -4.03 -22.97
N PRO A 263 -8.62 -5.36 -23.04
CA PRO A 263 -8.92 -6.15 -24.25
C PRO A 263 -10.40 -6.20 -24.58
N LEU A 264 -11.29 -6.17 -23.58
CA LEU A 264 -12.75 -6.24 -23.77
C LEU A 264 -13.35 -4.92 -24.26
N ARG A 265 -12.71 -3.79 -23.96
CA ARG A 265 -13.03 -2.48 -24.55
C ARG A 265 -12.85 -2.49 -26.05
N ARG A 266 -11.77 -3.09 -26.57
CA ARG A 266 -11.47 -3.21 -28.00
C ARG A 266 -12.47 -4.11 -28.71
N ALA A 267 -12.90 -5.19 -28.10
CA ALA A 267 -13.87 -6.14 -28.66
C ALA A 267 -15.29 -5.57 -28.83
N ARG A 268 -15.68 -4.51 -28.09
CA ARG A 268 -17.00 -3.87 -28.15
C ARG A 268 -17.08 -2.62 -29.04
N GLY A 269 -16.13 -2.40 -29.96
CA GLY A 269 -16.20 -1.34 -30.99
C GLY A 269 -15.77 0.04 -30.54
N GLY A 270 -15.01 0.16 -29.47
CA GLY A 270 -14.29 1.37 -29.13
C GLY A 270 -13.14 1.59 -30.13
N LYS A 271 -13.23 2.66 -30.93
CA LYS A 271 -12.18 3.06 -31.86
C LYS A 271 -10.84 3.13 -31.11
N PRO A 272 -9.78 2.44 -31.57
CA PRO A 272 -8.50 2.48 -30.87
C PRO A 272 -8.00 3.92 -30.79
N PRO A 273 -7.31 4.32 -29.70
CA PRO A 273 -6.56 5.56 -29.69
C PRO A 273 -5.62 5.54 -30.89
N LYS A 274 -5.60 6.63 -31.66
CA LYS A 274 -4.69 6.80 -32.78
C LYS A 274 -3.27 6.55 -32.25
N GLU A 275 -2.67 5.45 -32.64
CA GLU A 275 -1.26 5.19 -32.37
C GLU A 275 -0.47 6.38 -32.88
N ALA A 276 0.25 7.04 -31.99
CA ALA A 276 1.27 8.00 -32.36
C ALA A 276 2.32 7.23 -33.14
N SER A 277 2.31 7.38 -34.43
CA SER A 277 3.32 6.79 -35.34
C SER A 277 4.69 7.29 -34.89
N PRO A 278 5.66 6.41 -34.62
CA PRO A 278 7.06 6.80 -34.57
C PRO A 278 7.52 7.02 -36.00
N GLY A 279 7.51 8.28 -36.43
CA GLY A 279 8.13 8.70 -37.68
C GLY A 279 9.65 8.62 -37.57
N VAL A 280 10.21 7.53 -38.00
CA VAL A 280 11.61 7.47 -38.45
C VAL A 280 11.59 6.79 -39.80
N GLN A 281 11.52 7.58 -40.85
CA GLN A 281 11.92 7.13 -42.19
C GLN A 281 13.45 7.14 -42.25
N PRO A 282 14.10 6.05 -42.72
CA PRO A 282 15.51 6.08 -43.05
C PRO A 282 15.71 6.94 -44.29
N ALA A 283 16.67 7.85 -44.24
CA ALA A 283 17.10 8.69 -45.33
C ALA A 283 17.52 7.81 -46.52
N GLN A 284 16.81 7.91 -47.65
CA GLN A 284 17.25 7.40 -48.94
C GLN A 284 18.40 8.27 -49.42
N GLY A 285 19.51 7.60 -49.75
CA GLY A 285 20.72 8.20 -50.29
C GLY A 285 20.45 8.96 -51.62
N GLN A 286 20.86 10.21 -51.65
CA GLN A 286 21.05 10.95 -52.87
C GLN A 286 22.38 10.54 -53.50
N GLU A 287 22.32 9.95 -54.69
CA GLU A 287 23.46 9.77 -55.54
C GLU A 287 24.01 11.14 -55.98
N PRO A 288 25.35 11.29 -56.08
CA PRO A 288 25.94 12.54 -56.56
C PRO A 288 25.79 12.66 -58.09
N PRO A 289 25.63 13.88 -58.65
CA PRO A 289 25.53 14.10 -60.06
C PRO A 289 26.86 13.83 -60.77
N GLY A 290 26.81 13.06 -61.90
CA GLY A 290 27.95 12.76 -62.74
C GLY A 290 28.48 14.01 -63.46
N PRO A 291 29.76 13.95 -63.97
CA PRO A 291 30.41 15.08 -64.58
C PRO A 291 29.92 15.33 -66.03
N PRO A 292 29.98 16.61 -66.54
CA PRO A 292 29.58 16.92 -67.91
C PRO A 292 30.60 16.38 -68.89
N GLY A 293 30.15 15.67 -69.90
CA GLY A 293 30.94 15.23 -71.07
C GLY A 293 30.94 16.27 -72.16
N PRO A 294 31.78 16.07 -73.22
CA PRO A 294 32.48 17.09 -73.94
C PRO A 294 31.66 17.93 -74.95
#